data_d516b32898f9410156e7ac0de3409df2
#
_entry.id   d516b32898f9410156e7ac0de3409df2
#
_cell.length_a   1.000
_cell.length_b   1.000
_cell.length_c   1.000
_cell.angle_alpha   90.00
_cell.angle_beta   90.00
_cell.angle_gamma   90.00
#
_symmetry.space_group_name_H-M   'P 1'
#
loop_
_entity.id
_entity.type
_entity.pdbx_description
1 polymer ?
#
loop_
_entity_poly.entity_id
_entity_poly.type
_entity_poly.pdbx_seq_one_letter_code
_entity_poly.pdbx_strand_id
1 'polypeptide(L)'
;MSERFPNDVDPIETRDWLQAIESVIREEGVERAQYLIDQLLAEARKGGVNVAAGTGISNYINTIPVEEQPEYPGNLELERRIRSAIRWNAIMTVLRASKKDLELGGHMASFQSSATIYDVCFNHFFRARNEQDGGDLVYFQGHISPGVYARAFLEGRLTQEQLDNFRQEVHGNGLSSYPHPKLMPEFWQFPTVSMGLGPIGAIYQAKFLKYLEHRGLKDTSKQTVY
;
A
#
# COMPACT_ATOMS: atom_id res chain seq x y z
N MET A 1 17.86 -38.35 23.60
CA MET A 1 16.72 -37.52 24.00
C MET A 1 17.06 -36.04 24.23
N SER A 2 18.34 -35.64 24.19
CA SER A 2 18.77 -34.23 24.36
C SER A 2 18.85 -33.43 23.06
N GLU A 3 18.54 -34.05 21.90
CA GLU A 3 18.70 -33.40 20.59
C GLU A 3 17.62 -32.38 20.24
N ARG A 4 16.47 -32.38 20.93
CA ARG A 4 15.36 -31.49 20.59
C ARG A 4 15.47 -30.08 21.25
N PHE A 5 16.25 -29.97 22.32
CA PHE A 5 16.45 -28.71 23.07
C PHE A 5 17.91 -28.54 23.53
N PRO A 6 18.85 -28.27 22.62
CA PRO A 6 20.29 -28.32 22.91
C PRO A 6 20.80 -27.24 23.86
N ASN A 7 20.03 -26.15 24.09
CA ASN A 7 20.39 -25.02 24.97
C ASN A 7 19.37 -24.78 26.10
N ASP A 8 18.54 -25.77 26.40
CA ASP A 8 17.50 -25.65 27.41
C ASP A 8 18.06 -25.91 28.81
N VAL A 9 17.74 -25.00 29.74
CA VAL A 9 18.20 -25.05 31.14
C VAL A 9 17.44 -26.13 31.91
N ASP A 10 16.17 -26.37 31.58
CA ASP A 10 15.32 -27.43 32.14
C ASP A 10 14.43 -28.09 31.08
N PRO A 11 14.96 -29.13 30.41
CA PRO A 11 14.22 -29.85 29.39
C PRO A 11 12.99 -30.62 29.92
N ILE A 12 12.89 -30.87 31.23
CA ILE A 12 11.76 -31.53 31.82
C ILE A 12 10.60 -30.55 31.95
N GLU A 13 10.84 -29.40 32.55
CA GLU A 13 9.85 -28.32 32.62
C GLU A 13 9.32 -27.92 31.26
N THR A 14 10.22 -27.70 30.26
CA THR A 14 9.82 -27.39 28.88
C THR A 14 8.90 -28.44 28.30
N ARG A 15 9.18 -29.72 28.55
CA ARG A 15 8.33 -30.82 28.08
C ARG A 15 6.95 -30.78 28.73
N ASP A 16 6.88 -30.51 30.02
CA ASP A 16 5.63 -30.43 30.76
C ASP A 16 4.73 -29.32 30.22
N TRP A 17 5.30 -28.17 29.94
CA TRP A 17 4.58 -27.07 29.29
C TRP A 17 4.07 -27.41 27.88
N LEU A 18 4.87 -28.10 27.08
CA LEU A 18 4.46 -28.52 25.72
C LEU A 18 3.36 -29.59 25.79
N GLN A 19 3.46 -30.57 26.73
CA GLN A 19 2.42 -31.56 26.91
C GLN A 19 1.11 -30.95 27.44
N ALA A 20 1.20 -29.95 28.30
CA ALA A 20 0.03 -29.24 28.78
C ALA A 20 -0.74 -28.58 27.65
N ILE A 21 -0.04 -27.84 26.77
CA ILE A 21 -0.70 -27.16 25.63
C ILE A 21 -1.24 -28.18 24.61
N GLU A 22 -0.52 -29.28 24.33
CA GLU A 22 -1.02 -30.36 23.49
C GLU A 22 -2.31 -30.99 24.03
N SER A 23 -2.38 -31.18 25.36
CA SER A 23 -3.60 -31.68 26.02
C SER A 23 -4.77 -30.72 25.87
N VAL A 24 -4.55 -29.43 26.07
CA VAL A 24 -5.59 -28.39 25.85
C VAL A 24 -6.10 -28.41 24.43
N ILE A 25 -5.21 -28.47 23.45
CA ILE A 25 -5.60 -28.50 22.01
C ILE A 25 -6.49 -29.74 21.76
N ARG A 26 -6.12 -30.90 22.32
CA ARG A 26 -6.84 -32.15 22.10
C ARG A 26 -8.20 -32.19 22.78
N GLU A 27 -8.29 -31.73 24.04
CA GLU A 27 -9.49 -31.87 24.88
C GLU A 27 -10.44 -30.68 24.77
N GLU A 28 -9.92 -29.45 24.65
CA GLU A 28 -10.71 -28.23 24.72
C GLU A 28 -10.70 -27.45 23.37
N GLY A 29 -9.86 -27.87 22.44
CA GLY A 29 -9.78 -27.28 21.09
C GLY A 29 -8.82 -26.11 20.95
N VAL A 30 -8.63 -25.69 19.68
CA VAL A 30 -7.65 -24.70 19.27
C VAL A 30 -7.95 -23.31 19.85
N GLU A 31 -9.22 -22.93 19.95
CA GLU A 31 -9.61 -21.60 20.45
C GLU A 31 -9.22 -21.41 21.92
N ARG A 32 -9.40 -22.45 22.73
CA ARG A 32 -8.98 -22.42 24.13
C ARG A 32 -7.47 -22.38 24.30
N ALA A 33 -6.75 -23.12 23.48
CA ALA A 33 -5.29 -23.10 23.46
C ALA A 33 -4.77 -21.73 23.08
N GLN A 34 -5.35 -21.09 22.05
CA GLN A 34 -5.00 -19.73 21.64
C GLN A 34 -5.21 -18.73 22.77
N TYR A 35 -6.36 -18.78 23.45
CA TYR A 35 -6.64 -17.92 24.59
C TYR A 35 -5.59 -18.06 25.71
N LEU A 36 -5.22 -19.30 26.06
CA LEU A 36 -4.20 -19.55 27.08
C LEU A 36 -2.83 -19.02 26.70
N ILE A 37 -2.42 -19.22 25.46
CA ILE A 37 -1.15 -18.67 24.93
C ILE A 37 -1.16 -17.16 25.03
N ASP A 38 -2.24 -16.50 24.64
CA ASP A 38 -2.34 -15.03 24.70
C ASP A 38 -2.24 -14.52 26.16
N GLN A 39 -2.86 -15.22 27.14
CA GLN A 39 -2.75 -14.88 28.54
C GLN A 39 -1.34 -15.08 29.08
N LEU A 40 -0.67 -16.18 28.75
CA LEU A 40 0.72 -16.45 29.15
C LEU A 40 1.67 -15.40 28.60
N LEU A 41 1.50 -15.00 27.35
CA LEU A 41 2.30 -13.94 26.74
C LEU A 41 2.05 -12.56 27.37
N ALA A 42 0.80 -12.27 27.73
CA ALA A 42 0.47 -11.03 28.44
C ALA A 42 1.14 -11.00 29.82
N GLU A 43 1.14 -12.11 30.56
CA GLU A 43 1.78 -12.21 31.87
C GLU A 43 3.31 -12.15 31.79
N ALA A 44 3.90 -12.84 30.81
CA ALA A 44 5.33 -12.77 30.54
C ALA A 44 5.82 -11.33 30.28
N ARG A 45 5.04 -10.55 29.49
CA ARG A 45 5.34 -9.14 29.26
C ARG A 45 5.29 -8.30 30.54
N LYS A 46 4.31 -8.52 31.43
CA LYS A 46 4.26 -7.84 32.74
C LYS A 46 5.48 -8.18 33.60
N GLY A 47 5.96 -9.41 33.49
CA GLY A 47 7.18 -9.88 34.16
C GLY A 47 8.49 -9.36 33.52
N GLY A 48 8.42 -8.53 32.46
CA GLY A 48 9.58 -7.95 31.79
C GLY A 48 10.26 -8.87 30.77
N VAL A 49 9.63 -10.00 30.40
CA VAL A 49 10.15 -10.87 29.36
C VAL A 49 9.99 -10.16 28.00
N ASN A 50 11.12 -9.94 27.34
CA ASN A 50 11.12 -9.39 25.97
C ASN A 50 10.70 -10.47 24.99
N VAL A 51 9.39 -10.60 24.79
CA VAL A 51 8.85 -11.43 23.70
C VAL A 51 9.10 -10.69 22.41
N ALA A 52 10.17 -11.06 21.72
CA ALA A 52 10.57 -10.44 20.47
C ALA A 52 9.40 -10.43 19.47
N ALA A 53 9.15 -9.31 18.83
CA ALA A 53 8.12 -9.13 17.82
C ALA A 53 8.26 -10.06 16.59
N GLY A 54 9.29 -10.91 16.58
CA GLY A 54 9.59 -11.87 15.51
C GLY A 54 9.12 -13.32 15.79
N THR A 55 8.61 -13.64 16.96
CA THR A 55 8.08 -14.96 17.25
C THR A 55 6.55 -15.00 17.08
N GLY A 56 6.06 -14.75 15.87
CA GLY A 56 4.74 -15.21 15.47
C GLY A 56 3.51 -14.58 16.14
N ILE A 57 3.66 -13.50 16.94
CA ILE A 57 2.51 -12.82 17.52
C ILE A 57 2.22 -11.50 16.76
N SER A 58 2.33 -11.55 15.47
CA SER A 58 1.51 -10.69 14.65
C SER A 58 0.27 -11.49 14.29
N ASN A 59 -0.91 -10.90 14.40
CA ASN A 59 -2.12 -11.46 13.80
C ASN A 59 -2.00 -11.64 12.26
N TYR A 60 -0.82 -11.43 11.73
CA TYR A 60 -0.51 -11.61 10.32
C TYR A 60 -0.02 -13.04 10.11
N ILE A 61 -0.98 -13.92 9.92
CA ILE A 61 -0.74 -15.27 9.43
C ILE A 61 -0.98 -15.21 7.93
N ASN A 62 0.01 -15.58 7.13
CA ASN A 62 -0.24 -15.82 5.72
C ASN A 62 -1.08 -17.10 5.63
N THR A 63 -2.39 -16.91 5.57
CA THR A 63 -3.38 -17.99 5.62
C THR A 63 -3.59 -18.68 4.29
N ILE A 64 -3.02 -18.13 3.22
CA ILE A 64 -3.08 -18.73 1.88
C ILE A 64 -1.74 -19.40 1.62
N PRO A 65 -1.65 -20.74 1.59
CA PRO A 65 -0.44 -21.43 1.18
C PRO A 65 -0.14 -21.17 -0.31
N VAL A 66 1.11 -21.36 -0.71
CA VAL A 66 1.55 -21.05 -2.08
C VAL A 66 0.78 -21.85 -3.13
N GLU A 67 0.40 -23.07 -2.78
CA GLU A 67 -0.36 -24.00 -3.65
C GLU A 67 -1.80 -23.54 -3.91
N GLU A 68 -2.35 -22.74 -3.00
CA GLU A 68 -3.69 -22.15 -3.12
C GLU A 68 -3.68 -20.73 -3.68
N GLN A 69 -2.49 -20.19 -3.97
CA GLN A 69 -2.38 -18.86 -4.53
C GLN A 69 -3.02 -18.84 -5.94
N PRO A 70 -4.00 -17.94 -6.18
CA PRO A 70 -4.60 -17.83 -7.51
C PRO A 70 -3.55 -17.42 -8.55
N GLU A 71 -3.74 -17.85 -9.78
CA GLU A 71 -2.91 -17.41 -10.88
C GLU A 71 -2.96 -15.90 -11.04
N TYR A 72 -1.82 -15.30 -11.35
CA TYR A 72 -1.74 -13.87 -11.59
C TYR A 72 -2.59 -13.49 -12.81
N PRO A 73 -3.56 -12.56 -12.71
CA PRO A 73 -4.52 -12.30 -13.77
C PRO A 73 -3.95 -11.54 -14.97
N GLY A 74 -2.71 -11.06 -14.88
CA GLY A 74 -2.05 -10.24 -15.89
C GLY A 74 -0.90 -10.96 -16.60
N ASN A 75 -0.22 -10.21 -17.46
CA ASN A 75 1.00 -10.66 -18.12
C ASN A 75 2.22 -10.08 -17.42
N LEU A 76 2.87 -10.85 -16.54
CA LEU A 76 4.01 -10.42 -15.74
C LEU A 76 5.18 -9.86 -16.56
N GLU A 77 5.46 -10.43 -17.73
CA GLU A 77 6.54 -9.94 -18.59
C GLU A 77 6.20 -8.59 -19.21
N LEU A 78 5.00 -8.46 -19.75
CA LEU A 78 4.53 -7.21 -20.35
C LEU A 78 4.47 -6.10 -19.28
N GLU A 79 3.91 -6.39 -18.13
CA GLU A 79 3.80 -5.43 -17.02
C GLU A 79 5.17 -5.04 -16.48
N ARG A 80 6.13 -5.96 -16.40
CA ARG A 80 7.51 -5.63 -16.06
C ARG A 80 8.13 -4.64 -17.07
N ARG A 81 7.87 -4.80 -18.34
CA ARG A 81 8.36 -3.89 -19.40
C ARG A 81 7.70 -2.51 -19.28
N ILE A 82 6.39 -2.46 -19.09
CA ILE A 82 5.63 -1.22 -18.91
C ILE A 82 6.15 -0.49 -17.66
N ARG A 83 6.24 -1.16 -16.53
CA ARG A 83 6.77 -0.61 -15.28
C ARG A 83 8.20 -0.08 -15.43
N SER A 84 9.04 -0.77 -16.17
CA SER A 84 10.41 -0.31 -16.45
C SER A 84 10.41 0.99 -17.27
N ALA A 85 9.54 1.10 -18.27
CA ALA A 85 9.38 2.33 -19.06
C ALA A 85 8.84 3.49 -18.21
N ILE A 86 7.84 3.23 -17.36
CA ILE A 86 7.31 4.24 -16.43
C ILE A 86 8.41 4.72 -15.47
N ARG A 87 9.17 3.81 -14.88
CA ARG A 87 10.28 4.15 -13.97
C ARG A 87 11.34 5.00 -14.66
N TRP A 88 11.69 4.63 -15.88
CA TRP A 88 12.65 5.40 -16.69
C TRP A 88 12.13 6.80 -16.99
N ASN A 89 10.90 6.93 -17.47
CA ASN A 89 10.30 8.22 -17.80
C ASN A 89 10.16 9.10 -16.56
N ALA A 90 9.80 8.54 -15.41
CA ALA A 90 9.74 9.28 -14.15
C ALA A 90 11.11 9.87 -13.75
N ILE A 91 12.19 9.07 -13.88
CA ILE A 91 13.56 9.55 -13.63
C ILE A 91 13.92 10.67 -14.63
N MET A 92 13.65 10.44 -15.90
CA MET A 92 13.99 11.41 -16.97
C MET A 92 13.22 12.72 -16.83
N THR A 93 11.97 12.68 -16.39
CA THR A 93 11.18 13.89 -16.11
C THR A 93 11.85 14.75 -15.03
N VAL A 94 12.26 14.14 -13.92
CA VAL A 94 12.96 14.86 -12.84
C VAL A 94 14.34 15.36 -13.28
N LEU A 95 15.13 14.52 -13.96
CA LEU A 95 16.47 14.90 -14.41
C LEU A 95 16.44 16.03 -15.45
N ARG A 96 15.48 16.04 -16.38
CA ARG A 96 15.31 17.12 -17.34
C ARG A 96 14.92 18.43 -16.68
N ALA A 97 14.00 18.39 -15.69
CA ALA A 97 13.66 19.55 -14.89
C ALA A 97 14.90 20.11 -14.17
N SER A 98 15.66 19.26 -13.49
CA SER A 98 16.89 19.65 -12.78
C SER A 98 18.00 20.18 -13.71
N LYS A 99 18.02 19.79 -14.99
CA LYS A 99 18.96 20.36 -15.96
C LYS A 99 18.58 21.77 -16.39
N LYS A 100 17.29 22.10 -16.42
CA LYS A 100 16.83 23.46 -16.73
C LYS A 100 17.09 24.39 -15.55
N ASP A 101 16.78 23.94 -14.36
CA ASP A 101 16.96 24.67 -13.11
C ASP A 101 17.19 23.67 -11.97
N LEU A 102 18.34 23.79 -11.29
CA LEU A 102 18.70 22.91 -10.17
C LEU A 102 17.71 22.98 -8.99
N GLU A 103 17.01 24.10 -8.84
CA GLU A 103 16.02 24.27 -7.77
C GLU A 103 14.70 23.55 -8.04
N LEU A 104 14.38 23.21 -9.29
CA LEU A 104 13.15 22.50 -9.62
C LEU A 104 13.11 21.11 -8.97
N GLY A 105 14.20 20.35 -9.05
CA GLY A 105 14.34 19.05 -8.37
C GLY A 105 13.20 18.08 -8.63
N GLY A 106 13.01 17.15 -7.72
CA GLY A 106 11.91 16.18 -7.72
C GLY A 106 12.25 14.91 -6.92
N HIS A 107 11.22 14.18 -6.52
CA HIS A 107 11.39 12.98 -5.72
C HIS A 107 11.40 11.74 -6.62
N MET A 108 12.56 11.14 -6.81
CA MET A 108 12.71 9.90 -7.59
C MET A 108 12.55 8.65 -6.73
N ALA A 109 13.19 8.63 -5.56
CA ALA A 109 13.24 7.44 -4.70
C ALA A 109 11.87 6.99 -4.22
N SER A 110 10.99 7.91 -3.86
CA SER A 110 9.63 7.60 -3.39
C SER A 110 8.83 6.83 -4.42
N PHE A 111 8.86 7.25 -5.68
CA PHE A 111 8.19 6.51 -6.74
C PHE A 111 8.90 5.20 -7.06
N GLN A 112 10.24 5.18 -7.14
CA GLN A 112 10.98 3.98 -7.48
C GLN A 112 10.72 2.82 -6.50
N SER A 113 10.61 3.12 -5.20
CA SER A 113 10.31 2.11 -4.18
C SER A 113 8.87 1.60 -4.22
N SER A 114 7.91 2.43 -4.65
CA SER A 114 6.48 2.10 -4.69
C SER A 114 5.95 1.74 -6.09
N ALA A 115 6.80 1.77 -7.11
CA ALA A 115 6.40 1.60 -8.51
C ALA A 115 5.60 0.32 -8.76
N THR A 116 5.97 -0.80 -8.13
CA THR A 116 5.26 -2.07 -8.30
C THR A 116 3.85 -2.01 -7.73
N ILE A 117 3.66 -1.38 -6.57
CA ILE A 117 2.33 -1.22 -5.95
C ILE A 117 1.42 -0.43 -6.89
N TYR A 118 1.89 0.74 -7.36
CA TYR A 118 1.09 1.56 -8.27
C TYR A 118 0.82 0.88 -9.61
N ASP A 119 1.79 0.15 -10.16
CA ASP A 119 1.62 -0.60 -11.40
C ASP A 119 0.51 -1.64 -11.28
N VAL A 120 0.55 -2.46 -10.23
CA VAL A 120 -0.47 -3.46 -9.94
C VAL A 120 -1.83 -2.81 -9.68
N CYS A 121 -1.87 -1.71 -8.92
CA CYS A 121 -3.12 -1.00 -8.63
C CYS A 121 -3.76 -0.43 -9.91
N PHE A 122 -2.99 0.20 -10.76
CA PHE A 122 -3.48 0.72 -12.04
C PHE A 122 -3.94 -0.38 -13.01
N ASN A 123 -3.26 -1.52 -13.02
CA ASN A 123 -3.57 -2.59 -13.98
C ASN A 123 -4.75 -3.45 -13.53
N HIS A 124 -4.96 -3.62 -12.21
CA HIS A 124 -5.88 -4.64 -11.70
C HIS A 124 -6.91 -4.16 -10.67
N PHE A 125 -6.71 -2.99 -10.07
CA PHE A 125 -7.57 -2.55 -8.95
C PHE A 125 -8.31 -1.25 -9.22
N PHE A 126 -7.63 -0.21 -9.69
CA PHE A 126 -8.26 1.10 -9.89
C PHE A 126 -9.25 1.06 -11.04
N ARG A 127 -10.49 1.46 -10.77
CA ARG A 127 -11.56 1.53 -11.75
C ARG A 127 -11.81 2.99 -12.12
N ALA A 128 -11.69 3.27 -13.41
CA ALA A 128 -12.00 4.59 -13.94
C ALA A 128 -13.50 4.89 -13.80
N ARG A 129 -13.83 6.18 -13.75
CA ARG A 129 -15.22 6.64 -13.81
C ARG A 129 -15.85 6.24 -15.15
N ASN A 130 -17.07 5.75 -15.10
CA ASN A 130 -17.90 5.47 -16.28
C ASN A 130 -19.29 6.11 -16.08
N GLU A 131 -20.19 5.94 -17.05
CA GLU A 131 -21.54 6.53 -17.00
C GLU A 131 -22.41 5.98 -15.85
N GLN A 132 -22.13 4.78 -15.37
CA GLN A 132 -22.91 4.07 -14.35
C GLN A 132 -22.32 4.23 -12.94
N ASP A 133 -20.99 4.31 -12.87
CA ASP A 133 -20.24 4.35 -11.62
C ASP A 133 -19.39 5.60 -11.51
N GLY A 134 -19.32 6.20 -10.34
CA GLY A 134 -18.45 7.34 -10.09
C GLY A 134 -16.96 7.04 -10.14
N GLY A 135 -16.57 5.79 -10.37
CA GLY A 135 -15.18 5.33 -10.33
C GLY A 135 -14.58 5.33 -8.93
N ASP A 136 -13.36 4.82 -8.83
CA ASP A 136 -12.64 4.80 -7.55
C ASP A 136 -11.99 6.16 -7.26
N LEU A 137 -11.75 6.41 -5.98
CA LEU A 137 -11.13 7.63 -5.49
C LEU A 137 -9.73 7.31 -4.95
N VAL A 138 -8.72 7.92 -5.54
CA VAL A 138 -7.32 7.60 -5.20
C VAL A 138 -6.59 8.81 -4.65
N TYR A 139 -6.08 8.67 -3.42
CA TYR A 139 -5.25 9.65 -2.75
C TYR A 139 -3.77 9.38 -3.02
N PHE A 140 -3.29 9.79 -4.16
CA PHE A 140 -1.87 9.64 -4.50
C PHE A 140 -0.98 10.46 -3.58
N GLN A 141 0.07 9.85 -3.04
CA GLN A 141 1.08 10.62 -2.31
C GLN A 141 1.76 11.62 -3.25
N GLY A 142 1.88 12.88 -2.84
CA GLY A 142 2.45 13.93 -3.68
C GLY A 142 3.84 13.63 -4.24
N HIS A 143 4.67 12.95 -3.46
CA HIS A 143 6.05 12.59 -3.84
C HIS A 143 6.15 11.58 -4.98
N ILE A 144 5.08 10.84 -5.29
CA ILE A 144 5.07 9.86 -6.39
C ILE A 144 4.57 10.45 -7.71
N SER A 145 4.19 11.72 -7.73
CA SER A 145 3.62 12.37 -8.92
C SER A 145 4.44 12.18 -10.20
N PRO A 146 5.80 12.17 -10.20
CA PRO A 146 6.57 11.88 -11.41
C PRO A 146 6.21 10.55 -12.05
N GLY A 147 5.94 9.54 -11.26
CA GLY A 147 5.53 8.21 -11.76
C GLY A 147 4.12 8.21 -12.35
N VAL A 148 3.19 8.92 -11.73
CA VAL A 148 1.81 9.04 -12.25
C VAL A 148 1.82 9.82 -13.57
N TYR A 149 2.60 10.91 -13.68
CA TYR A 149 2.78 11.63 -14.92
C TYR A 149 3.44 10.78 -16.02
N ALA A 150 4.47 10.01 -15.64
CA ALA A 150 5.15 9.12 -16.59
C ALA A 150 4.21 8.04 -17.14
N ARG A 151 3.33 7.50 -16.30
CA ARG A 151 2.30 6.55 -16.72
C ARG A 151 1.29 7.22 -17.64
N ALA A 152 0.75 8.36 -17.26
CA ALA A 152 -0.22 9.12 -18.05
C ALA A 152 0.35 9.54 -19.44
N PHE A 153 1.65 9.81 -19.50
CA PHE A 153 2.35 10.05 -20.77
C PHE A 153 2.34 8.79 -21.66
N LEU A 154 2.65 7.61 -21.12
CA LEU A 154 2.61 6.36 -21.89
C LEU A 154 1.19 6.01 -22.34
N GLU A 155 0.17 6.41 -21.58
CA GLU A 155 -1.24 6.27 -21.92
C GLU A 155 -1.73 7.31 -22.94
N GLY A 156 -0.87 8.25 -23.37
CA GLY A 156 -1.22 9.31 -24.32
C GLY A 156 -2.05 10.44 -23.73
N ARG A 157 -2.18 10.52 -22.40
CA ARG A 157 -2.94 11.54 -21.68
C ARG A 157 -2.15 12.83 -21.43
N LEU A 158 -0.84 12.75 -21.48
CA LEU A 158 0.09 13.88 -21.33
C LEU A 158 1.05 13.91 -22.51
N THR A 159 1.50 15.10 -22.88
CA THR A 159 2.48 15.33 -23.92
C THR A 159 3.91 15.38 -23.38
N GLN A 160 4.89 15.22 -24.25
CA GLN A 160 6.29 15.41 -23.87
C GLN A 160 6.57 16.83 -23.39
N GLU A 161 5.97 17.83 -24.02
CA GLU A 161 6.11 19.22 -23.60
C GLU A 161 5.64 19.44 -22.17
N GLN A 162 4.51 18.84 -21.79
CA GLN A 162 4.03 18.91 -20.43
C GLN A 162 5.01 18.25 -19.43
N LEU A 163 5.59 17.10 -19.77
CA LEU A 163 6.62 16.46 -18.95
C LEU A 163 7.87 17.32 -18.83
N ASP A 164 8.30 17.94 -19.93
CA ASP A 164 9.47 18.83 -19.97
C ASP A 164 9.26 20.09 -19.12
N ASN A 165 8.01 20.46 -18.85
CA ASN A 165 7.61 21.55 -17.96
C ASN A 165 7.14 21.06 -16.58
N PHE A 166 7.69 19.95 -16.11
CA PHE A 166 7.44 19.43 -14.76
C PHE A 166 7.82 20.47 -13.69
N ARG A 167 6.93 20.71 -12.73
CA ARG A 167 7.05 21.70 -11.64
C ARG A 167 7.14 23.15 -12.11
N GLN A 168 6.58 23.43 -13.27
CA GLN A 168 6.53 24.78 -13.84
C GLN A 168 5.07 25.25 -14.04
N GLU A 169 4.18 24.84 -13.16
CA GLU A 169 2.75 25.16 -13.19
C GLU A 169 2.46 26.66 -13.15
N VAL A 170 3.35 27.45 -12.57
CA VAL A 170 3.20 28.92 -12.49
C VAL A 170 3.14 29.58 -13.88
N HIS A 171 3.74 28.96 -14.87
CA HIS A 171 3.74 29.46 -16.25
C HIS A 171 2.56 28.96 -17.10
N GLY A 172 1.62 28.23 -16.52
CA GLY A 172 0.35 27.85 -17.13
C GLY A 172 0.34 26.54 -17.94
N ASN A 173 1.48 26.04 -18.41
CA ASN A 173 1.58 24.85 -19.25
C ASN A 173 2.40 23.72 -18.61
N GLY A 174 2.69 23.83 -17.33
CA GLY A 174 3.51 22.87 -16.61
C GLY A 174 2.68 21.87 -15.81
N LEU A 175 3.31 20.74 -15.52
CA LEU A 175 2.74 19.77 -14.57
C LEU A 175 2.94 20.28 -13.15
N SER A 176 1.90 20.17 -12.33
CA SER A 176 1.96 20.64 -10.95
C SER A 176 3.00 19.88 -10.14
N SER A 177 3.69 20.59 -9.26
CA SER A 177 4.69 20.03 -8.34
C SER A 177 4.12 18.91 -7.47
N TYR A 178 2.86 19.11 -7.05
CA TYR A 178 2.09 18.16 -6.23
C TYR A 178 0.66 18.03 -6.78
N PRO A 179 0.00 16.90 -6.55
CA PRO A 179 -1.40 16.72 -6.92
C PRO A 179 -2.28 17.85 -6.39
N HIS A 180 -2.97 18.55 -7.27
CA HIS A 180 -3.91 19.59 -6.88
C HIS A 180 -4.98 19.82 -7.96
N PRO A 181 -6.28 19.57 -7.68
CA PRO A 181 -7.36 19.72 -8.63
C PRO A 181 -7.51 21.14 -9.20
N LYS A 182 -7.15 22.17 -8.43
CA LYS A 182 -7.19 23.56 -8.90
C LYS A 182 -6.15 23.86 -9.99
N LEU A 183 -5.01 23.17 -9.93
CA LEU A 183 -3.91 23.35 -10.90
C LEU A 183 -4.09 22.44 -12.13
N MET A 184 -4.63 21.24 -11.93
CA MET A 184 -4.88 20.26 -12.99
C MET A 184 -6.25 19.60 -12.76
N PRO A 185 -7.38 20.28 -13.04
CA PRO A 185 -8.72 19.84 -12.68
C PRO A 185 -9.16 18.55 -13.38
N GLU A 186 -8.70 18.32 -14.60
CA GLU A 186 -9.02 17.12 -15.37
C GLU A 186 -8.08 15.93 -15.07
N PHE A 187 -7.11 16.15 -14.17
CA PHE A 187 -6.10 15.13 -13.88
C PHE A 187 -6.13 14.64 -12.42
N TRP A 188 -6.12 15.55 -11.46
CA TRP A 188 -6.07 15.23 -10.04
C TRP A 188 -7.44 15.30 -9.37
N GLN A 189 -7.79 14.27 -8.61
CA GLN A 189 -9.02 14.24 -7.83
C GLN A 189 -8.90 15.00 -6.51
N PHE A 190 -7.73 14.92 -5.86
CA PHE A 190 -7.51 15.45 -4.51
C PHE A 190 -6.18 16.20 -4.40
N PRO A 191 -6.10 17.23 -3.54
CA PRO A 191 -4.82 17.83 -3.18
C PRO A 191 -4.10 16.93 -2.19
N THR A 192 -2.92 16.44 -2.55
CA THR A 192 -2.14 15.55 -1.70
C THR A 192 -0.68 16.00 -1.65
N VAL A 193 -0.33 16.74 -0.62
CA VAL A 193 1.04 17.24 -0.38
C VAL A 193 1.67 16.56 0.82
N SER A 194 0.98 16.62 1.97
CA SER A 194 1.48 16.03 3.22
C SER A 194 1.26 14.54 3.26
N MET A 195 2.30 13.79 3.63
CA MET A 195 2.28 12.33 3.70
C MET A 195 1.24 11.77 4.67
N GLY A 196 1.01 12.42 5.81
CA GLY A 196 0.02 11.97 6.80
C GLY A 196 -1.43 12.37 6.44
N LEU A 197 -1.63 13.46 5.73
CA LEU A 197 -2.97 13.95 5.38
C LEU A 197 -3.65 13.15 4.27
N GLY A 198 -2.88 12.52 3.37
CA GLY A 198 -3.44 11.65 2.33
C GLY A 198 -4.26 10.50 2.92
N PRO A 199 -3.68 9.63 3.75
CA PRO A 199 -4.40 8.53 4.41
C PRO A 199 -5.57 9.00 5.28
N ILE A 200 -5.41 10.08 6.04
CA ILE A 200 -6.49 10.64 6.86
C ILE A 200 -7.63 11.14 5.97
N GLY A 201 -7.31 11.87 4.90
CA GLY A 201 -8.30 12.34 3.92
C GLY A 201 -9.06 11.18 3.27
N ALA A 202 -8.37 10.11 2.90
CA ALA A 202 -8.98 8.91 2.33
C ALA A 202 -9.96 8.24 3.31
N ILE A 203 -9.61 8.12 4.59
CA ILE A 203 -10.48 7.57 5.62
C ILE A 203 -11.76 8.42 5.77
N TYR A 204 -11.64 9.75 5.85
CA TYR A 204 -12.80 10.63 5.94
C TYR A 204 -13.64 10.60 4.66
N GLN A 205 -13.02 10.51 3.50
CA GLN A 205 -13.73 10.37 2.23
C GLN A 205 -14.54 9.07 2.19
N ALA A 206 -13.96 7.95 2.58
CA ALA A 206 -14.65 6.67 2.66
C ALA A 206 -15.83 6.73 3.64
N LYS A 207 -15.63 7.34 4.80
CA LYS A 207 -16.71 7.57 5.79
C LYS A 207 -17.83 8.44 5.22
N PHE A 208 -17.49 9.48 4.48
CA PHE A 208 -18.47 10.36 3.84
C PHE A 208 -19.27 9.65 2.75
N LEU A 209 -18.62 8.81 1.93
CA LEU A 209 -19.32 7.96 0.96
C LEU A 209 -20.36 7.05 1.65
N LYS A 210 -19.97 6.38 2.72
CA LYS A 210 -20.89 5.56 3.52
C LYS A 210 -22.04 6.36 4.13
N TYR A 211 -21.79 7.59 4.54
CA TYR A 211 -22.86 8.49 5.00
C TYR A 211 -23.85 8.80 3.88
N LEU A 212 -23.37 9.15 2.67
CA LEU A 212 -24.22 9.46 1.53
C LEU A 212 -25.10 8.26 1.13
N GLU A 213 -24.52 7.07 1.12
CA GLU A 213 -25.20 5.81 0.84
C GLU A 213 -26.28 5.52 1.90
N HIS A 214 -25.92 5.57 3.17
CA HIS A 214 -26.85 5.35 4.29
C HIS A 214 -28.03 6.34 4.30
N ARG A 215 -27.79 7.59 3.88
CA ARG A 215 -28.84 8.61 3.76
C ARG A 215 -29.67 8.50 2.48
N GLY A 216 -29.34 7.58 1.58
CA GLY A 216 -30.00 7.45 0.28
C GLY A 216 -29.77 8.65 -0.65
N LEU A 217 -28.73 9.45 -0.41
CA LEU A 217 -28.41 10.64 -1.21
C LEU A 217 -27.64 10.30 -2.48
N LYS A 218 -26.84 9.26 -2.43
CA LYS A 218 -26.04 8.77 -3.56
C LYS A 218 -25.71 7.30 -3.37
N ASP A 219 -25.83 6.51 -4.42
CA ASP A 219 -25.28 5.15 -4.44
C ASP A 219 -23.75 5.22 -4.59
N THR A 220 -23.05 4.77 -3.58
CA THR A 220 -21.59 4.70 -3.53
C THR A 220 -21.08 3.28 -3.28
N SER A 221 -21.98 2.29 -3.36
CA SER A 221 -21.68 0.89 -3.03
C SER A 221 -20.54 0.28 -3.85
N LYS A 222 -20.35 0.79 -5.07
CA LYS A 222 -19.30 0.34 -5.99
C LYS A 222 -18.03 1.20 -5.97
N GLN A 223 -17.99 2.28 -5.19
CA GLN A 223 -16.81 3.15 -5.12
C GLN A 223 -15.86 2.69 -4.02
N THR A 224 -14.58 2.58 -4.36
CA THR A 224 -13.51 2.31 -3.39
C THR A 224 -12.65 3.55 -3.21
N VAL A 225 -12.16 3.77 -2.01
CA VAL A 225 -11.19 4.83 -1.69
C VAL A 225 -9.85 4.18 -1.38
N TYR A 226 -8.82 4.56 -2.10
CA TYR A 226 -7.45 4.06 -1.95
C TYR A 226 -6.52 5.13 -1.39
#